data_4f1b82e814ecbc52fea5b04a28fdc243
#
_entry.id   4f1b82e814ecbc52fea5b04a28fdc243
#
_cell.length_a   1.000
_cell.length_b   1.000
_cell.length_c   1.000
_cell.angle_alpha   90.00
_cell.angle_beta   90.00
_cell.angle_gamma   90.00
#
_symmetry.space_group_name_H-M   'P 1'
#
loop_
_entity.id
_entity.type
_entity.pdbx_description
1 polymer ?
#
loop_
_entity_poly.entity_id
_entity_poly.type
_entity_poly.pdbx_seq_one_letter_code
_entity_poly.pdbx_strand_id
1 'polypeptide(L)'
;MGKFYPLVLAFCCGVFPLCAQSIHFDRLDINDGLSQNTVTSIIQDDKGFMWFGTKDGLCRYDGKSFKTFMHDPRLTAGLGNSLIKRLVQDHGHRIWVGTDSGLYIYDPETEHFSGVPLYAADGKPVTKPISLLDCDREGRVWIVVENGDVFCYDPQTREVERRYKPRKPLRSLASDKNGVIWFAGYGGGLYCTEDLFRTVKPFLDADGREIYPQDIISFICLSDYNEMYLGLEERGVAKVDLVSGTVTRLRLSDNPDAPLFVRHILPYSPEELWIGTESGIVVYNVRTRRYQHLKSSPYDPYSLSDNAVYSLCKDREGGLWIGSFFGGINYLPQRNSDFEKYYHTDDPHSLQGRRVREICPGSDGRLWIGTEDAGLYTFDPATGSFGFFAPSREFSNVHGLLMDGDDLWVS
;
A
#
# COMPACT_ATOMS: atom_id res chain seq x y z
N MET A 1 69.69 -7.49 20.92
CA MET A 1 68.47 -7.88 21.60
C MET A 1 67.47 -6.76 21.45
N GLY A 2 66.70 -6.76 20.40
CA GLY A 2 65.61 -5.77 20.13
C GLY A 2 64.28 -6.34 20.54
N LYS A 3 63.57 -5.66 21.43
CA LYS A 3 62.21 -6.04 21.85
C LYS A 3 61.20 -5.47 20.86
N PHE A 4 60.49 -6.35 20.13
CA PHE A 4 59.32 -6.01 19.35
C PHE A 4 58.10 -5.92 20.29
N TYR A 5 57.41 -4.77 20.29
CA TYR A 5 56.08 -4.64 20.89
C TYR A 5 55.02 -4.74 19.77
N PRO A 6 54.04 -5.64 19.84
CA PRO A 6 52.95 -5.64 18.91
C PRO A 6 51.98 -4.51 19.26
N LEU A 7 51.75 -3.63 18.27
CA LEU A 7 50.70 -2.61 18.32
C LEU A 7 49.37 -3.27 18.10
N VAL A 8 48.56 -3.43 19.16
CA VAL A 8 47.18 -3.90 19.06
C VAL A 8 46.33 -2.69 18.67
N LEU A 9 45.97 -2.59 17.39
CA LEU A 9 44.93 -1.65 16.91
C LEU A 9 43.56 -2.21 17.36
N ALA A 10 43.04 -1.63 18.44
CA ALA A 10 41.65 -1.83 18.81
C ALA A 10 40.75 -1.11 17.79
N PHE A 11 40.15 -1.88 16.89
CA PHE A 11 39.10 -1.40 16.00
C PHE A 11 37.81 -1.22 16.85
N CYS A 12 37.60 -0.02 17.38
CA CYS A 12 36.31 0.35 17.94
C CYS A 12 35.29 0.41 16.78
N CYS A 13 34.59 -0.71 16.53
CA CYS A 13 33.37 -0.69 15.80
C CYS A 13 32.33 0.13 16.63
N GLY A 14 32.29 1.43 16.37
CA GLY A 14 31.16 2.24 16.81
C GLY A 14 29.88 1.63 16.23
N VAL A 15 29.13 0.92 17.07
CA VAL A 15 27.73 0.59 16.76
C VAL A 15 26.99 1.92 16.87
N PHE A 16 26.93 2.67 15.76
CA PHE A 16 25.93 3.70 15.62
C PHE A 16 24.59 2.98 15.69
N PRO A 17 23.70 3.31 16.64
CA PRO A 17 22.33 2.87 16.54
C PRO A 17 21.82 3.44 15.20
N LEU A 18 21.53 2.57 14.22
CA LEU A 18 20.65 2.95 13.14
C LEU A 18 19.33 3.26 13.83
N CYS A 19 19.06 4.54 14.08
CA CYS A 19 17.70 4.99 14.32
C CYS A 19 16.89 4.50 13.12
N ALA A 20 16.09 3.47 13.33
CA ALA A 20 15.10 3.08 12.35
C ALA A 20 14.16 4.29 12.24
N GLN A 21 14.25 4.99 11.11
CA GLN A 21 13.43 6.16 10.84
C GLN A 21 11.98 5.72 10.99
N SER A 22 11.26 6.29 11.95
CA SER A 22 9.87 5.93 12.21
C SER A 22 9.02 6.32 11.00
N ILE A 23 8.33 5.34 10.42
CA ILE A 23 7.43 5.56 9.28
C ILE A 23 6.14 6.17 9.83
N HIS A 24 5.81 7.38 9.37
CA HIS A 24 4.62 8.11 9.81
C HIS A 24 3.65 8.26 8.65
N PHE A 25 2.43 7.79 8.84
CA PHE A 25 1.36 7.91 7.87
C PHE A 25 0.44 9.09 8.20
N ASP A 26 0.16 9.92 7.21
CA ASP A 26 -0.98 10.82 7.25
C ASP A 26 -2.25 10.03 6.91
N ARG A 27 -3.36 10.29 7.60
CA ARG A 27 -4.62 9.55 7.44
C ARG A 27 -5.69 10.43 6.84
N LEU A 28 -6.47 9.86 5.91
CA LEU A 28 -7.64 10.51 5.34
C LEU A 28 -8.83 9.55 5.40
N ASP A 29 -9.94 10.01 5.95
CA ASP A 29 -11.14 9.20 6.14
C ASP A 29 -12.43 9.96 5.77
N ILE A 30 -13.58 9.44 6.20
CA ILE A 30 -14.88 10.07 5.95
C ILE A 30 -14.98 11.49 6.56
N ASN A 31 -14.23 11.80 7.60
CA ASN A 31 -14.21 13.14 8.20
C ASN A 31 -13.45 14.16 7.31
N ASP A 32 -12.57 13.69 6.44
CA ASP A 32 -11.83 14.48 5.47
C ASP A 32 -12.57 14.59 4.13
N GLY A 33 -13.70 13.89 3.97
CA GLY A 33 -14.54 13.92 2.78
C GLY A 33 -14.47 12.68 1.88
N LEU A 34 -13.77 11.63 2.31
CA LEU A 34 -13.84 10.33 1.63
C LEU A 34 -15.26 9.77 1.76
N SER A 35 -15.81 9.18 0.69
CA SER A 35 -17.20 8.70 0.70
C SER A 35 -17.42 7.51 1.65
N GLN A 36 -16.42 6.65 1.79
CA GLN A 36 -16.49 5.46 2.66
C GLN A 36 -15.08 4.92 2.96
N ASN A 37 -14.84 4.41 4.18
CA ASN A 37 -13.51 4.00 4.64
C ASN A 37 -12.97 2.70 4.03
N THR A 38 -13.78 1.93 3.30
CA THR A 38 -13.25 0.76 2.59
C THR A 38 -12.76 1.15 1.20
N VAL A 39 -11.45 1.21 1.04
CA VAL A 39 -10.79 1.57 -0.22
C VAL A 39 -10.34 0.31 -0.95
N THR A 40 -10.94 0.05 -2.10
CA THR A 40 -10.75 -1.18 -2.89
C THR A 40 -9.71 -1.05 -3.99
N SER A 41 -9.51 0.18 -4.51
CA SER A 41 -8.61 0.47 -5.62
C SER A 41 -8.13 1.91 -5.56
N ILE A 42 -6.86 2.14 -5.87
CA ILE A 42 -6.24 3.47 -5.91
C ILE A 42 -5.45 3.59 -7.22
N ILE A 43 -5.62 4.70 -7.91
CA ILE A 43 -4.77 5.08 -9.06
C ILE A 43 -4.48 6.58 -9.01
N GLN A 44 -3.39 7.01 -9.64
CA GLN A 44 -3.15 8.40 -10.00
C GLN A 44 -3.39 8.58 -11.49
N ASP A 45 -4.19 9.58 -11.89
CA ASP A 45 -4.37 9.88 -13.30
C ASP A 45 -3.19 10.72 -13.86
N ASP A 46 -3.18 10.92 -15.17
CA ASP A 46 -2.14 11.67 -15.87
C ASP A 46 -2.15 13.19 -15.56
N LYS A 47 -3.25 13.71 -15.03
CA LYS A 47 -3.36 15.10 -14.53
C LYS A 47 -2.87 15.24 -13.09
N GLY A 48 -2.54 14.12 -12.41
CA GLY A 48 -2.04 14.08 -11.04
C GLY A 48 -3.11 13.90 -9.97
N PHE A 49 -4.40 13.82 -10.32
CA PHE A 49 -5.44 13.53 -9.34
C PHE A 49 -5.33 12.09 -8.84
N MET A 50 -5.54 11.92 -7.54
CA MET A 50 -5.69 10.59 -6.96
C MET A 50 -7.14 10.14 -7.03
N TRP A 51 -7.37 8.90 -7.44
CA TRP A 51 -8.68 8.30 -7.52
C TRP A 51 -8.80 7.12 -6.57
N PHE A 52 -9.87 7.11 -5.80
CA PHE A 52 -10.14 6.09 -4.80
C PHE A 52 -11.48 5.43 -5.07
N GLY A 53 -11.45 4.15 -5.40
CA GLY A 53 -12.64 3.33 -5.46
C GLY A 53 -13.00 2.88 -4.04
N THR A 54 -14.24 3.12 -3.63
CA THR A 54 -14.72 2.70 -2.31
C THR A 54 -15.94 1.77 -2.43
N LYS A 55 -16.39 1.23 -1.31
CA LYS A 55 -17.65 0.47 -1.28
C LYS A 55 -18.88 1.34 -1.50
N ASP A 56 -18.76 2.65 -1.40
CA ASP A 56 -19.87 3.57 -1.60
C ASP A 56 -19.41 4.87 -2.30
N GLY A 57 -19.07 4.76 -3.57
CA GLY A 57 -18.70 5.85 -4.44
C GLY A 57 -17.26 5.80 -4.93
N LEU A 58 -17.02 6.59 -5.97
CA LEU A 58 -15.73 6.90 -6.56
C LEU A 58 -15.32 8.29 -6.09
N CYS A 59 -14.14 8.42 -5.49
CA CYS A 59 -13.62 9.70 -5.02
C CYS A 59 -12.42 10.14 -5.86
N ARG A 60 -12.40 11.41 -6.27
CA ARG A 60 -11.23 12.09 -6.87
C ARG A 60 -10.67 13.09 -5.85
N TYR A 61 -9.38 13.03 -5.59
CA TYR A 61 -8.68 13.89 -4.65
C TYR A 61 -7.68 14.78 -5.38
N ASP A 62 -7.70 16.07 -5.11
CA ASP A 62 -6.86 17.10 -5.74
C ASP A 62 -5.65 17.55 -4.90
N GLY A 63 -5.37 16.82 -3.81
CA GLY A 63 -4.36 17.19 -2.82
C GLY A 63 -4.92 17.97 -1.63
N LYS A 64 -6.19 18.40 -1.69
CA LYS A 64 -6.83 19.21 -0.65
C LYS A 64 -8.24 18.73 -0.31
N SER A 65 -9.02 18.34 -1.32
CA SER A 65 -10.44 18.03 -1.16
C SER A 65 -10.84 16.83 -2.03
N PHE A 66 -11.90 16.14 -1.59
CA PHE A 66 -12.50 15.04 -2.33
C PHE A 66 -13.69 15.53 -3.16
N LYS A 67 -13.75 15.12 -4.44
CA LYS A 67 -14.95 15.14 -5.25
C LYS A 67 -15.47 13.72 -5.35
N THR A 68 -16.71 13.49 -4.89
CA THR A 68 -17.33 12.17 -4.85
C THR A 68 -18.33 12.00 -5.97
N PHE A 69 -18.31 10.82 -6.61
CA PHE A 69 -19.26 10.37 -7.63
C PHE A 69 -19.97 9.13 -7.10
N MET A 70 -21.30 9.22 -6.99
CA MET A 70 -22.18 8.14 -6.54
C MET A 70 -23.21 7.81 -7.61
N HIS A 71 -23.77 6.61 -7.51
CA HIS A 71 -24.93 6.26 -8.32
C HIS A 71 -26.11 7.15 -7.97
N ASP A 72 -26.63 7.85 -8.98
CA ASP A 72 -27.89 8.59 -8.89
C ASP A 72 -28.78 8.16 -10.06
N PRO A 73 -29.90 7.46 -9.82
CA PRO A 73 -30.79 6.98 -10.88
C PRO A 73 -31.43 8.10 -11.70
N ARG A 74 -31.36 9.35 -11.24
CA ARG A 74 -31.86 10.52 -11.97
C ARG A 74 -30.89 11.02 -13.04
N LEU A 75 -29.62 10.62 -12.96
CA LEU A 75 -28.58 11.04 -13.90
C LEU A 75 -28.42 9.98 -15.01
N THR A 76 -28.69 10.36 -16.25
CA THR A 76 -28.52 9.50 -17.43
C THR A 76 -27.06 9.25 -17.80
N ALA A 77 -26.15 10.17 -17.43
CA ALA A 77 -24.71 10.09 -17.66
C ALA A 77 -23.93 9.94 -16.32
N GLY A 78 -24.56 9.35 -15.33
CA GLY A 78 -23.99 9.11 -14.01
C GLY A 78 -23.35 7.72 -13.88
N LEU A 79 -22.66 7.51 -12.77
CA LEU A 79 -22.16 6.20 -12.36
C LEU A 79 -23.34 5.27 -12.06
N GLY A 80 -23.38 4.08 -12.65
CA GLY A 80 -24.53 3.17 -12.50
C GLY A 80 -24.51 2.30 -11.24
N ASN A 81 -23.41 2.27 -10.49
CA ASN A 81 -23.31 1.54 -9.22
C ASN A 81 -22.21 2.16 -8.33
N SER A 82 -22.50 2.40 -7.05
CA SER A 82 -21.57 3.03 -6.12
C SER A 82 -20.51 2.10 -5.55
N LEU A 83 -20.67 0.78 -5.63
CA LEU A 83 -19.65 -0.15 -5.13
C LEU A 83 -18.57 -0.34 -6.18
N ILE A 84 -17.45 0.35 -5.97
CA ILE A 84 -16.31 0.31 -6.89
C ILE A 84 -15.40 -0.87 -6.52
N LYS A 85 -15.01 -1.64 -7.51
CA LYS A 85 -14.10 -2.80 -7.35
C LYS A 85 -12.70 -2.52 -7.83
N ARG A 86 -12.58 -1.94 -9.05
CA ARG A 86 -11.29 -1.72 -9.72
C ARG A 86 -11.31 -0.44 -10.53
N LEU A 87 -10.14 0.18 -10.61
CA LEU A 87 -9.91 1.36 -11.42
C LEU A 87 -8.67 1.13 -12.30
N VAL A 88 -8.69 1.66 -13.52
CA VAL A 88 -7.51 1.78 -14.37
C VAL A 88 -7.69 2.98 -15.29
N GLN A 89 -6.60 3.68 -15.61
CA GLN A 89 -6.58 4.70 -16.65
C GLN A 89 -6.09 4.09 -17.96
N ASP A 90 -6.76 4.37 -19.08
CA ASP A 90 -6.29 3.97 -20.40
C ASP A 90 -5.40 5.03 -21.05
N HIS A 91 -4.76 4.69 -22.17
CA HIS A 91 -3.91 5.62 -22.93
C HIS A 91 -4.68 6.78 -23.57
N GLY A 92 -6.01 6.72 -23.59
CA GLY A 92 -6.90 7.81 -23.99
C GLY A 92 -7.29 8.72 -22.82
N HIS A 93 -6.60 8.62 -21.67
CA HIS A 93 -6.81 9.41 -20.45
C HIS A 93 -8.15 9.20 -19.74
N ARG A 94 -8.93 8.19 -20.15
CA ARG A 94 -10.22 7.87 -19.54
C ARG A 94 -10.02 6.95 -18.34
N ILE A 95 -10.86 7.12 -17.33
CA ILE A 95 -10.84 6.24 -16.16
C ILE A 95 -11.89 5.14 -16.34
N TRP A 96 -11.44 3.90 -16.36
CA TRP A 96 -12.29 2.73 -16.38
C TRP A 96 -12.66 2.34 -14.96
N VAL A 97 -13.94 2.20 -14.71
CA VAL A 97 -14.50 1.98 -13.39
C VAL A 97 -15.26 0.66 -13.38
N GLY A 98 -14.64 -0.35 -12.83
CA GLY A 98 -15.25 -1.64 -12.58
C GLY A 98 -16.05 -1.60 -11.28
N THR A 99 -17.34 -1.93 -11.36
CA THR A 99 -18.26 -1.89 -10.22
C THR A 99 -18.78 -3.29 -9.86
N ASP A 100 -19.60 -3.37 -8.83
CA ASP A 100 -20.30 -4.60 -8.44
C ASP A 100 -21.37 -5.04 -9.47
N SER A 101 -21.79 -4.17 -10.36
CA SER A 101 -22.79 -4.49 -11.39
C SER A 101 -22.52 -3.80 -12.73
N GLY A 102 -21.32 -4.03 -13.28
CA GLY A 102 -20.98 -3.57 -14.61
C GLY A 102 -19.75 -2.68 -14.68
N LEU A 103 -19.48 -2.22 -15.89
CA LEU A 103 -18.29 -1.46 -16.26
C LEU A 103 -18.69 -0.08 -16.78
N TYR A 104 -17.96 0.94 -16.36
CA TYR A 104 -18.19 2.32 -16.77
C TYR A 104 -16.87 2.96 -17.18
N ILE A 105 -16.94 3.96 -18.05
CA ILE A 105 -15.84 4.83 -18.44
C ILE A 105 -16.20 6.23 -17.96
N TYR A 106 -15.31 6.87 -17.20
CA TYR A 106 -15.37 8.28 -16.89
C TYR A 106 -14.48 9.05 -17.88
N ASP A 107 -15.06 10.03 -18.51
CA ASP A 107 -14.37 10.97 -19.39
C ASP A 107 -14.01 12.23 -18.58
N PRO A 108 -12.71 12.53 -18.37
CA PRO A 108 -12.28 13.67 -17.56
C PRO A 108 -12.48 15.04 -18.24
N GLU A 109 -12.80 15.08 -19.54
CA GLU A 109 -13.09 16.33 -20.25
C GLU A 109 -14.53 16.75 -20.06
N THR A 110 -15.44 15.81 -20.13
CA THR A 110 -16.88 16.05 -19.99
C THR A 110 -17.41 15.80 -18.59
N GLU A 111 -16.63 15.14 -17.74
CA GLU A 111 -17.00 14.63 -16.42
C GLU A 111 -18.23 13.70 -16.40
N HIS A 112 -18.47 13.01 -17.50
CA HIS A 112 -19.57 12.07 -17.67
C HIS A 112 -19.11 10.62 -17.56
N PHE A 113 -20.03 9.76 -17.11
CA PHE A 113 -19.87 8.32 -17.13
C PHE A 113 -20.67 7.72 -18.29
N SER A 114 -20.06 6.75 -18.96
CA SER A 114 -20.69 5.93 -20.00
C SER A 114 -20.60 4.46 -19.63
N GLY A 115 -21.72 3.75 -19.61
CA GLY A 115 -21.74 2.31 -19.40
C GLY A 115 -21.13 1.57 -20.58
N VAL A 116 -20.32 0.56 -20.29
CA VAL A 116 -19.70 -0.32 -21.30
C VAL A 116 -20.44 -1.65 -21.30
N PRO A 117 -21.22 -1.96 -22.35
CA PRO A 117 -21.95 -3.21 -22.42
C PRO A 117 -20.99 -4.38 -22.64
N LEU A 118 -21.12 -5.42 -21.85
CA LEU A 118 -20.44 -6.70 -22.00
C LEU A 118 -21.45 -7.77 -22.37
N TYR A 119 -21.12 -8.64 -23.32
CA TYR A 119 -22.01 -9.70 -23.76
C TYR A 119 -21.35 -11.08 -23.61
N ALA A 120 -22.08 -12.00 -23.01
CA ALA A 120 -21.70 -13.42 -22.92
C ALA A 120 -21.76 -14.08 -24.31
N ALA A 121 -21.25 -15.32 -24.41
CA ALA A 121 -21.24 -16.06 -25.70
C ALA A 121 -22.64 -16.31 -26.27
N ASP A 122 -23.68 -16.33 -25.44
CA ASP A 122 -25.07 -16.48 -25.85
C ASP A 122 -25.79 -15.15 -26.19
N GLY A 123 -24.99 -14.05 -26.25
CA GLY A 123 -25.50 -12.70 -26.57
C GLY A 123 -26.18 -11.98 -25.43
N LYS A 124 -26.27 -12.58 -24.25
CA LYS A 124 -26.88 -11.93 -23.09
C LYS A 124 -25.97 -10.90 -22.46
N PRO A 125 -26.49 -9.78 -21.94
CA PRO A 125 -25.71 -8.79 -21.23
C PRO A 125 -25.15 -9.38 -19.93
N VAL A 126 -23.90 -9.01 -19.62
CA VAL A 126 -23.19 -9.38 -18.40
C VAL A 126 -23.27 -8.21 -17.42
N THR A 127 -23.97 -8.43 -16.30
CA THR A 127 -24.18 -7.43 -15.23
C THR A 127 -23.52 -7.85 -13.93
N LYS A 128 -22.50 -8.71 -14.00
CA LYS A 128 -21.77 -9.22 -12.84
C LYS A 128 -20.67 -8.24 -12.38
N PRO A 129 -20.16 -8.42 -11.15
CA PRO A 129 -19.03 -7.63 -10.67
C PRO A 129 -17.81 -7.72 -11.59
N ILE A 130 -17.12 -6.61 -11.75
CA ILE A 130 -15.83 -6.56 -12.44
C ILE A 130 -14.74 -6.84 -11.41
N SER A 131 -14.12 -8.01 -11.48
CA SER A 131 -13.12 -8.44 -10.49
C SER A 131 -11.73 -7.89 -10.76
N LEU A 132 -11.35 -7.70 -12.04
CA LEU A 132 -10.04 -7.19 -12.44
C LEU A 132 -10.16 -6.22 -13.61
N LEU A 133 -9.30 -5.21 -13.60
CA LEU A 133 -9.02 -4.31 -14.72
C LEU A 133 -7.51 -4.13 -14.81
N ASP A 134 -6.98 -4.18 -16.03
CA ASP A 134 -5.59 -3.88 -16.34
C ASP A 134 -5.48 -3.19 -17.70
N CYS A 135 -4.54 -2.27 -17.88
CA CYS A 135 -4.27 -1.61 -19.16
C CYS A 135 -2.87 -1.99 -19.62
N ASP A 136 -2.78 -2.65 -20.77
CA ASP A 136 -1.50 -3.06 -21.31
C ASP A 136 -0.79 -1.91 -22.06
N ARG A 137 0.44 -2.17 -22.51
CA ARG A 137 1.27 -1.17 -23.19
C ARG A 137 0.75 -0.75 -24.56
N GLU A 138 -0.07 -1.56 -25.19
CA GLU A 138 -0.76 -1.22 -26.43
C GLU A 138 -2.04 -0.42 -26.21
N GLY A 139 -2.35 -0.11 -24.92
CA GLY A 139 -3.55 0.64 -24.52
C GLY A 139 -4.83 -0.19 -24.53
N ARG A 140 -4.71 -1.51 -24.64
CA ARG A 140 -5.87 -2.40 -24.51
C ARG A 140 -6.25 -2.50 -23.03
N VAL A 141 -7.55 -2.47 -22.75
CA VAL A 141 -8.04 -2.67 -21.38
C VAL A 141 -8.58 -4.10 -21.25
N TRP A 142 -7.96 -4.83 -20.33
CA TRP A 142 -8.35 -6.18 -19.97
C TRP A 142 -9.38 -6.13 -18.84
N ILE A 143 -10.50 -6.82 -19.02
CA ILE A 143 -11.65 -6.79 -18.13
C ILE A 143 -11.96 -8.23 -17.73
N VAL A 144 -11.94 -8.53 -16.44
CA VAL A 144 -12.33 -9.84 -15.91
C VAL A 144 -13.59 -9.70 -15.08
N VAL A 145 -14.60 -10.45 -15.45
CA VAL A 145 -15.87 -10.52 -14.72
C VAL A 145 -15.80 -11.61 -13.66
N GLU A 146 -16.37 -11.35 -12.48
CA GLU A 146 -16.33 -12.31 -11.37
C GLU A 146 -16.98 -13.65 -11.75
N ASN A 147 -16.23 -14.73 -11.54
CA ASN A 147 -16.61 -16.11 -11.93
C ASN A 147 -17.05 -16.21 -13.42
N GLY A 148 -16.45 -15.38 -14.27
CA GLY A 148 -16.88 -15.23 -15.64
C GLY A 148 -15.74 -15.09 -16.65
N ASP A 149 -16.07 -14.42 -17.73
CA ASP A 149 -15.25 -14.31 -18.92
C ASP A 149 -14.20 -13.18 -18.79
N VAL A 150 -13.16 -13.29 -19.61
CA VAL A 150 -12.18 -12.24 -19.88
C VAL A 150 -12.55 -11.52 -21.17
N PHE A 151 -12.62 -10.20 -21.10
CA PHE A 151 -12.86 -9.30 -22.23
C PHE A 151 -11.65 -8.41 -22.46
N CYS A 152 -11.54 -7.90 -23.66
CA CYS A 152 -10.52 -6.96 -24.07
C CYS A 152 -11.16 -5.80 -24.85
N TYR A 153 -10.94 -4.58 -24.37
CA TYR A 153 -11.17 -3.39 -25.16
C TYR A 153 -9.95 -3.12 -26.04
N ASP A 154 -10.19 -2.94 -27.34
CA ASP A 154 -9.17 -2.56 -28.32
C ASP A 154 -9.31 -1.06 -28.62
N PRO A 155 -8.28 -0.23 -28.34
CA PRO A 155 -8.33 1.21 -28.59
C PRO A 155 -8.39 1.57 -30.09
N GLN A 156 -7.99 0.67 -31.00
CA GLN A 156 -8.01 0.90 -32.45
C GLN A 156 -9.43 0.75 -33.01
N THR A 157 -10.09 -0.33 -32.65
CA THR A 157 -11.48 -0.58 -33.09
C THR A 157 -12.51 0.10 -32.19
N ARG A 158 -12.13 0.47 -30.96
CA ARG A 158 -13.00 0.98 -29.88
C ARG A 158 -14.09 0.01 -29.48
N GLU A 159 -13.85 -1.28 -29.69
CA GLU A 159 -14.79 -2.35 -29.35
C GLU A 159 -14.29 -3.17 -28.17
N VAL A 160 -15.24 -3.78 -27.45
CA VAL A 160 -14.95 -4.73 -26.39
C VAL A 160 -15.32 -6.12 -26.87
N GLU A 161 -14.35 -7.01 -26.93
CA GLU A 161 -14.56 -8.39 -27.34
C GLU A 161 -14.32 -9.35 -26.19
N ARG A 162 -15.14 -10.41 -26.15
CA ARG A 162 -14.89 -11.55 -25.28
C ARG A 162 -13.73 -12.37 -25.82
N ARG A 163 -12.68 -12.59 -25.01
CA ARG A 163 -11.46 -13.29 -25.42
C ARG A 163 -11.33 -14.70 -24.84
N TYR A 164 -11.73 -14.89 -23.59
CA TYR A 164 -11.46 -16.16 -22.93
C TYR A 164 -12.50 -16.46 -21.83
N LYS A 165 -12.75 -17.75 -21.61
CA LYS A 165 -13.51 -18.24 -20.47
C LYS A 165 -12.62 -19.17 -19.65
N PRO A 166 -12.14 -18.74 -18.49
CA PRO A 166 -11.31 -19.56 -17.64
C PRO A 166 -12.11 -20.73 -17.04
N ARG A 167 -11.44 -21.85 -16.83
CA ARG A 167 -12.05 -23.01 -16.15
C ARG A 167 -12.30 -22.76 -14.66
N LYS A 168 -11.49 -21.93 -14.05
CA LYS A 168 -11.59 -21.51 -12.64
C LYS A 168 -11.55 -19.99 -12.56
N PRO A 169 -12.16 -19.38 -11.53
CA PRO A 169 -12.16 -17.93 -11.37
C PRO A 169 -10.76 -17.35 -11.29
N LEU A 170 -10.52 -16.27 -12.02
CA LEU A 170 -9.26 -15.53 -11.94
C LEU A 170 -9.25 -14.58 -10.73
N ARG A 171 -8.09 -14.44 -10.13
CA ARG A 171 -7.82 -13.52 -9.02
C ARG A 171 -6.83 -12.43 -9.39
N SER A 172 -5.99 -12.70 -10.39
CA SER A 172 -5.03 -11.73 -10.89
C SER A 172 -4.77 -11.91 -12.39
N LEU A 173 -4.54 -10.80 -13.05
CA LEU A 173 -4.11 -10.69 -14.44
C LEU A 173 -3.16 -9.50 -14.53
N ALA A 174 -2.07 -9.64 -15.27
CA ALA A 174 -1.13 -8.57 -15.53
C ALA A 174 -0.48 -8.75 -16.90
N SER A 175 -0.19 -7.67 -17.60
CA SER A 175 0.55 -7.68 -18.87
C SER A 175 2.01 -7.26 -18.67
N ASP A 176 2.94 -7.98 -19.27
CA ASP A 176 4.36 -7.63 -19.22
C ASP A 176 4.79 -6.68 -20.34
N LYS A 177 6.06 -6.25 -20.29
CA LYS A 177 6.66 -5.35 -21.28
C LYS A 177 6.76 -5.94 -22.71
N ASN A 178 6.62 -7.25 -22.85
CA ASN A 178 6.68 -7.95 -24.14
C ASN A 178 5.27 -8.24 -24.70
N GLY A 179 4.21 -7.80 -24.00
CA GLY A 179 2.82 -8.04 -24.37
C GLY A 179 2.30 -9.43 -23.98
N VAL A 180 3.06 -10.19 -23.18
CA VAL A 180 2.59 -11.44 -22.60
C VAL A 180 1.60 -11.14 -21.45
N ILE A 181 0.45 -11.80 -21.49
CA ILE A 181 -0.56 -11.67 -20.45
C ILE A 181 -0.42 -12.85 -19.51
N TRP A 182 -0.17 -12.55 -18.25
CA TRP A 182 -0.04 -13.47 -17.15
C TRP A 182 -1.33 -13.49 -16.32
N PHE A 183 -1.79 -14.66 -15.95
CA PHE A 183 -3.01 -14.76 -15.16
C PHE A 183 -3.03 -16.00 -14.26
N ALA A 184 -3.72 -15.88 -13.14
CA ALA A 184 -3.85 -16.92 -12.14
C ALA A 184 -5.11 -16.71 -11.29
N GLY A 185 -5.45 -17.70 -10.48
CA GLY A 185 -6.63 -17.63 -9.60
C GLY A 185 -6.76 -18.80 -8.65
N TYR A 186 -7.97 -19.34 -8.54
CA TYR A 186 -8.32 -20.41 -7.62
C TYR A 186 -7.78 -21.79 -8.06
N GLY A 187 -6.53 -22.08 -7.73
CA GLY A 187 -5.84 -23.29 -8.14
C GLY A 187 -5.60 -23.38 -9.65
N GLY A 188 -4.81 -24.32 -10.09
CA GLY A 188 -4.48 -24.49 -11.50
C GLY A 188 -3.16 -23.85 -11.92
N GLY A 189 -2.48 -23.13 -11.03
CA GLY A 189 -1.16 -22.60 -11.29
C GLY A 189 -1.13 -21.24 -11.97
N LEU A 190 0.04 -20.90 -12.52
CA LEU A 190 0.30 -19.68 -13.29
C LEU A 190 0.21 -19.98 -14.79
N TYR A 191 -0.52 -19.16 -15.51
CA TYR A 191 -0.70 -19.28 -16.95
C TYR A 191 -0.27 -18.00 -17.67
N CYS A 192 0.06 -18.16 -18.97
CA CYS A 192 0.33 -17.04 -19.85
C CYS A 192 -0.27 -17.23 -21.24
N THR A 193 -0.39 -16.12 -21.97
CA THR A 193 -0.77 -16.07 -23.38
C THR A 193 0.00 -14.94 -24.08
N GLU A 194 0.42 -15.19 -25.31
CA GLU A 194 1.16 -14.23 -26.16
C GLU A 194 0.31 -13.76 -27.35
N ASP A 195 -0.86 -14.38 -27.56
CA ASP A 195 -1.69 -14.22 -28.75
C ASP A 195 -3.14 -13.85 -28.42
N LEU A 196 -3.34 -13.04 -27.38
CA LEU A 196 -4.64 -12.53 -26.95
C LEU A 196 -5.64 -13.66 -26.64
N PHE A 197 -5.20 -14.68 -25.91
CA PHE A 197 -5.96 -15.85 -25.48
C PHE A 197 -6.39 -16.82 -26.61
N ARG A 198 -5.77 -16.79 -27.80
CA ARG A 198 -5.96 -17.86 -28.79
C ARG A 198 -5.33 -19.15 -28.30
N THR A 199 -4.15 -19.05 -27.70
CA THR A 199 -3.48 -20.15 -26.99
C THR A 199 -3.18 -19.76 -25.54
N VAL A 200 -3.37 -20.69 -24.64
CA VAL A 200 -3.12 -20.53 -23.21
C VAL A 200 -2.17 -21.64 -22.77
N LYS A 201 -1.06 -21.28 -22.12
CA LYS A 201 -0.03 -22.22 -21.69
C LYS A 201 0.17 -22.10 -20.18
N PRO A 202 0.34 -23.23 -19.44
CA PRO A 202 0.86 -23.15 -18.09
C PRO A 202 2.32 -22.68 -18.14
N PHE A 203 2.71 -21.83 -17.19
CA PHE A 203 4.11 -21.50 -16.99
C PHE A 203 4.74 -22.55 -16.06
N LEU A 204 5.86 -23.11 -16.49
CA LEU A 204 6.56 -24.18 -15.79
C LEU A 204 7.80 -23.62 -15.10
N ASP A 205 8.14 -24.19 -13.94
CA ASP A 205 9.40 -23.90 -13.25
C ASP A 205 10.62 -24.48 -14.01
N ALA A 206 11.82 -24.25 -13.48
CA ALA A 206 13.08 -24.73 -14.06
C ALA A 206 13.16 -26.27 -14.17
N ASP A 207 12.37 -26.99 -13.40
CA ASP A 207 12.28 -28.47 -13.43
C ASP A 207 11.15 -28.97 -14.35
N GLY A 208 10.43 -28.07 -15.03
CA GLY A 208 9.31 -28.38 -15.91
C GLY A 208 8.01 -28.68 -15.19
N ARG A 209 7.84 -28.23 -13.94
CA ARG A 209 6.63 -28.43 -13.13
C ARG A 209 5.76 -27.18 -13.15
N GLU A 210 4.45 -27.39 -13.01
CA GLU A 210 3.50 -26.27 -12.83
C GLU A 210 3.77 -25.55 -11.52
N ILE A 211 3.76 -24.20 -11.58
CA ILE A 211 3.97 -23.35 -10.42
C ILE A 211 2.68 -23.24 -9.61
N TYR A 212 2.71 -23.68 -8.36
CA TYR A 212 1.59 -23.59 -7.40
C TYR A 212 0.24 -24.11 -7.92
N PRO A 213 0.16 -25.34 -8.46
CA PRO A 213 -1.04 -25.85 -9.14
C PRO A 213 -2.25 -26.05 -8.21
N GLN A 214 -2.02 -26.13 -6.90
CA GLN A 214 -3.08 -26.32 -5.90
C GLN A 214 -3.37 -25.05 -5.09
N ASP A 215 -2.50 -24.03 -5.17
CA ASP A 215 -2.61 -22.82 -4.37
C ASP A 215 -3.51 -21.79 -5.06
N ILE A 216 -4.01 -20.84 -4.27
CA ILE A 216 -4.66 -19.64 -4.79
C ILE A 216 -3.60 -18.57 -4.96
N ILE A 217 -3.36 -18.16 -6.21
CA ILE A 217 -2.52 -17.01 -6.52
C ILE A 217 -3.43 -15.79 -6.51
N SER A 218 -3.33 -14.97 -5.46
CA SER A 218 -4.19 -13.82 -5.23
C SER A 218 -3.75 -12.57 -5.97
N PHE A 219 -2.45 -12.45 -6.27
CA PHE A 219 -1.88 -11.27 -6.93
C PHE A 219 -0.66 -11.62 -7.78
N ILE A 220 -0.56 -11.02 -8.95
CA ILE A 220 0.61 -11.06 -9.83
C ILE A 220 1.17 -9.67 -9.92
N CYS A 221 2.46 -9.51 -9.61
CA CYS A 221 3.19 -8.27 -9.77
C CYS A 221 4.41 -8.50 -10.64
N LEU A 222 4.52 -7.76 -11.73
CA LEU A 222 5.65 -7.82 -12.65
C LEU A 222 6.66 -6.73 -12.32
N SER A 223 7.95 -7.05 -12.36
CA SER A 223 9.02 -6.07 -12.26
C SER A 223 9.68 -5.82 -13.60
N ASP A 224 10.43 -4.72 -13.70
CA ASP A 224 11.17 -4.38 -14.93
C ASP A 224 12.36 -5.32 -15.21
N TYR A 225 12.74 -6.16 -14.25
CA TYR A 225 13.93 -7.02 -14.28
C TYR A 225 13.67 -8.47 -14.71
N ASN A 226 12.58 -8.74 -15.45
CA ASN A 226 12.11 -10.09 -15.78
C ASN A 226 11.83 -10.96 -14.53
N GLU A 227 11.42 -10.33 -13.49
CA GLU A 227 11.00 -10.97 -12.25
C GLU A 227 9.50 -10.78 -12.05
N MET A 228 8.87 -11.78 -11.48
CA MET A 228 7.47 -11.75 -11.09
C MET A 228 7.35 -12.08 -9.61
N TYR A 229 6.47 -11.36 -8.92
CA TYR A 229 6.11 -11.65 -7.55
C TYR A 229 4.67 -12.15 -7.50
N LEU A 230 4.48 -13.35 -6.94
CA LEU A 230 3.19 -13.99 -6.78
C LEU A 230 2.73 -13.88 -5.33
N GLY A 231 1.63 -13.20 -5.10
CA GLY A 231 0.92 -13.24 -3.83
C GLY A 231 0.15 -14.56 -3.72
N LEU A 232 0.47 -15.34 -2.70
CA LEU A 232 -0.21 -16.59 -2.40
C LEU A 232 -1.18 -16.35 -1.26
N GLU A 233 -2.41 -16.85 -1.40
CA GLU A 233 -3.35 -16.82 -0.29
C GLU A 233 -2.80 -17.74 0.82
N GLU A 234 -2.66 -17.22 2.04
CA GLU A 234 -2.09 -17.92 3.22
C GLU A 234 -0.57 -18.15 3.23
N ARG A 235 0.13 -18.13 2.08
CA ARG A 235 1.55 -18.50 2.01
C ARG A 235 2.52 -17.36 1.75
N GLY A 236 2.04 -16.11 1.77
CA GLY A 236 2.87 -14.92 1.54
C GLY A 236 3.27 -14.73 0.09
N VAL A 237 4.55 -14.48 -0.21
CA VAL A 237 5.00 -14.12 -1.55
C VAL A 237 6.06 -15.08 -2.07
N ALA A 238 5.93 -15.46 -3.34
CA ALA A 238 6.96 -16.13 -4.11
C ALA A 238 7.51 -15.21 -5.22
N LYS A 239 8.81 -15.24 -5.42
CA LYS A 239 9.51 -14.62 -6.55
C LYS A 239 9.72 -15.66 -7.63
N VAL A 240 9.43 -15.33 -8.87
CA VAL A 240 9.67 -16.12 -10.07
C VAL A 240 10.62 -15.35 -10.97
N ASP A 241 11.71 -15.96 -11.35
CA ASP A 241 12.59 -15.48 -12.41
C ASP A 241 12.04 -15.99 -13.76
N LEU A 242 11.60 -15.08 -14.62
CA LEU A 242 10.93 -15.42 -15.86
C LEU A 242 11.88 -15.97 -16.94
N VAL A 243 13.19 -15.83 -16.76
CA VAL A 243 14.19 -16.35 -17.69
C VAL A 243 14.60 -17.77 -17.33
N SER A 244 14.91 -18.00 -16.07
CA SER A 244 15.37 -19.32 -15.59
C SER A 244 14.24 -20.25 -15.14
N GLY A 245 13.04 -19.73 -14.91
CA GLY A 245 11.94 -20.45 -14.29
C GLY A 245 12.14 -20.75 -12.80
N THR A 246 13.17 -20.14 -12.17
CA THR A 246 13.45 -20.37 -10.74
C THR A 246 12.38 -19.74 -9.86
N VAL A 247 11.82 -20.51 -8.94
CA VAL A 247 10.82 -20.06 -7.97
C VAL A 247 11.42 -20.02 -6.58
N THR A 248 11.33 -18.89 -5.90
CA THR A 248 11.86 -18.71 -4.55
C THR A 248 10.80 -18.08 -3.63
N ARG A 249 10.45 -18.75 -2.54
CA ARG A 249 9.56 -18.18 -1.52
C ARG A 249 10.30 -17.13 -0.68
N LEU A 250 9.69 -15.96 -0.50
CA LEU A 250 10.25 -14.90 0.34
C LEU A 250 9.99 -15.20 1.82
N ARG A 251 10.99 -14.95 2.66
CA ARG A 251 10.82 -15.03 4.11
C ARG A 251 10.26 -13.69 4.59
N LEU A 252 8.99 -13.66 4.99
CA LEU A 252 8.25 -12.46 5.39
C LEU A 252 7.83 -12.45 6.86
N SER A 253 8.17 -13.52 7.60
CA SER A 253 7.90 -13.64 9.04
C SER A 253 8.93 -14.56 9.69
N ASP A 254 9.05 -14.49 11.02
CA ASP A 254 9.90 -15.39 11.78
C ASP A 254 9.30 -16.80 11.89
N ASN A 255 7.97 -16.88 11.80
CA ASN A 255 7.25 -18.15 11.65
C ASN A 255 6.84 -18.35 10.18
N PRO A 256 7.57 -19.14 9.39
CA PRO A 256 7.28 -19.36 7.98
C PRO A 256 5.95 -20.06 7.69
N ASP A 257 5.35 -20.72 8.70
CA ASP A 257 4.07 -21.43 8.60
C ASP A 257 2.88 -20.57 9.05
N ALA A 258 3.13 -19.35 9.56
CA ALA A 258 2.06 -18.42 9.87
C ALA A 258 1.35 -17.99 8.59
N PRO A 259 0.01 -18.05 8.53
CA PRO A 259 -0.73 -17.63 7.35
C PRO A 259 -0.54 -16.12 7.11
N LEU A 260 -0.24 -15.78 5.87
CA LEU A 260 -0.09 -14.39 5.43
C LEU A 260 -0.89 -14.16 4.15
N PHE A 261 -2.06 -13.56 4.30
CA PHE A 261 -2.99 -13.29 3.20
C PHE A 261 -2.55 -12.04 2.43
N VAL A 262 -1.95 -12.24 1.25
CA VAL A 262 -1.48 -11.16 0.40
C VAL A 262 -2.63 -10.60 -0.44
N ARG A 263 -2.81 -9.27 -0.41
CA ARG A 263 -3.83 -8.53 -1.18
C ARG A 263 -3.24 -7.71 -2.32
N HIS A 264 -2.06 -7.13 -2.10
CA HIS A 264 -1.39 -6.30 -3.09
C HIS A 264 0.13 -6.38 -2.93
N ILE A 265 0.86 -6.28 -4.02
CA ILE A 265 2.34 -6.21 -4.02
C ILE A 265 2.73 -5.01 -4.88
N LEU A 266 3.54 -4.13 -4.33
CA LEU A 266 4.05 -2.95 -5.02
C LEU A 266 5.58 -2.91 -4.95
N PRO A 267 6.31 -2.99 -6.07
CA PRO A 267 7.73 -2.65 -6.14
C PRO A 267 7.88 -1.14 -5.97
N TYR A 268 8.22 -0.72 -4.75
CA TYR A 268 8.38 0.69 -4.45
C TYR A 268 9.68 1.26 -4.99
N SER A 269 10.75 0.47 -4.91
CA SER A 269 12.05 0.74 -5.50
C SER A 269 12.69 -0.57 -6.02
N PRO A 270 13.83 -0.53 -6.73
CA PRO A 270 14.55 -1.75 -7.14
C PRO A 270 14.94 -2.69 -5.98
N GLU A 271 15.03 -2.14 -4.77
CA GLU A 271 15.45 -2.89 -3.59
C GLU A 271 14.29 -3.17 -2.62
N GLU A 272 13.12 -2.56 -2.81
CA GLU A 272 12.07 -2.56 -1.79
C GLU A 272 10.69 -2.91 -2.34
N LEU A 273 10.08 -3.95 -1.76
CA LEU A 273 8.71 -4.37 -2.01
C LEU A 273 7.81 -4.00 -0.83
N TRP A 274 6.70 -3.37 -1.12
CA TRP A 274 5.62 -3.15 -0.18
C TRP A 274 4.50 -4.16 -0.43
N ILE A 275 4.19 -4.96 0.59
CA ILE A 275 3.25 -6.08 0.49
C ILE A 275 2.09 -5.79 1.43
N GLY A 276 0.94 -5.45 0.87
CA GLY A 276 -0.31 -5.25 1.59
C GLY A 276 -0.95 -6.60 1.93
N THR A 277 -1.30 -6.78 3.20
CA THR A 277 -1.86 -8.02 3.73
C THR A 277 -3.11 -7.77 4.60
N GLU A 278 -3.77 -8.83 5.06
CA GLU A 278 -4.85 -8.75 6.07
C GLU A 278 -4.32 -8.41 7.49
N SER A 279 -3.00 -8.39 7.68
CA SER A 279 -2.37 -8.19 8.99
C SER A 279 -1.34 -7.06 9.00
N GLY A 280 -1.52 -6.06 8.15
CA GLY A 280 -0.66 -4.90 7.97
C GLY A 280 0.12 -4.93 6.67
N ILE A 281 1.22 -4.19 6.64
CA ILE A 281 2.13 -4.12 5.51
C ILE A 281 3.45 -4.80 5.87
N VAL A 282 3.97 -5.60 4.96
CA VAL A 282 5.34 -6.08 5.02
C VAL A 282 6.18 -5.28 4.04
N VAL A 283 7.17 -4.56 4.55
CA VAL A 283 8.21 -3.92 3.74
C VAL A 283 9.38 -4.90 3.66
N TYR A 284 9.69 -5.36 2.46
CA TYR A 284 10.73 -6.36 2.23
C TYR A 284 11.86 -5.78 1.38
N ASN A 285 13.10 -5.86 1.86
CA ASN A 285 14.27 -5.48 1.09
C ASN A 285 14.81 -6.70 0.31
N VAL A 286 14.77 -6.60 -1.03
CA VAL A 286 15.12 -7.71 -1.96
C VAL A 286 16.61 -8.08 -1.88
N ARG A 287 17.48 -7.08 -1.63
CA ARG A 287 18.93 -7.28 -1.59
C ARG A 287 19.38 -7.89 -0.27
N THR A 288 18.93 -7.33 0.86
CA THR A 288 19.34 -7.79 2.20
C THR A 288 18.50 -8.94 2.70
N ARG A 289 17.35 -9.22 2.07
CA ARG A 289 16.35 -10.20 2.47
C ARG A 289 15.78 -9.96 3.87
N ARG A 290 15.83 -8.73 4.35
CA ARG A 290 15.22 -8.29 5.60
C ARG A 290 13.81 -7.80 5.36
N TYR A 291 12.99 -7.89 6.38
CA TYR A 291 11.61 -7.40 6.34
C TYR A 291 11.29 -6.60 7.59
N GLN A 292 10.31 -5.72 7.48
CA GLN A 292 9.69 -4.98 8.57
C GLN A 292 8.17 -5.12 8.45
N HIS A 293 7.48 -5.34 9.58
CA HIS A 293 6.03 -5.31 9.64
C HIS A 293 5.55 -3.97 10.17
N LEU A 294 4.70 -3.31 9.40
CA LEU A 294 3.99 -2.09 9.79
C LEU A 294 2.55 -2.48 10.11
N LYS A 295 2.10 -2.11 11.31
CA LYS A 295 0.76 -2.44 11.81
C LYS A 295 0.07 -1.23 12.41
N SER A 296 -1.24 -1.30 12.49
CA SER A 296 -2.04 -0.36 13.26
C SER A 296 -1.73 -0.51 14.75
N SER A 297 -1.58 0.62 15.41
CA SER A 297 -1.44 0.71 16.87
C SER A 297 -2.40 1.77 17.40
N PRO A 298 -3.18 1.48 18.44
CA PRO A 298 -4.07 2.47 19.05
C PRO A 298 -3.31 3.58 19.81
N TYR A 299 -2.04 3.34 20.11
CA TYR A 299 -1.16 4.27 20.83
C TYR A 299 -0.29 5.11 19.91
N ASP A 300 -0.22 4.77 18.62
CA ASP A 300 0.54 5.51 17.63
C ASP A 300 -0.41 6.16 16.61
N PRO A 301 -0.65 7.48 16.69
CA PRO A 301 -1.52 8.18 15.76
C PRO A 301 -1.00 8.21 14.32
N TYR A 302 0.28 7.91 14.13
CA TYR A 302 0.96 7.89 12.83
C TYR A 302 1.16 6.47 12.27
N SER A 303 0.73 5.44 12.99
CA SER A 303 0.72 4.06 12.49
C SER A 303 -0.36 3.90 11.40
N LEU A 304 -0.46 2.71 10.80
CA LEU A 304 -1.57 2.38 9.91
C LEU A 304 -2.92 2.58 10.61
N SER A 305 -3.90 3.09 9.87
CA SER A 305 -5.28 3.26 10.39
C SER A 305 -6.00 1.92 10.59
N ASP A 306 -5.61 0.90 9.78
CA ASP A 306 -6.19 -0.45 9.82
C ASP A 306 -5.17 -1.46 9.26
N ASN A 307 -5.22 -2.70 9.76
CA ASN A 307 -4.31 -3.76 9.33
C ASN A 307 -4.73 -4.45 8.01
N ALA A 308 -5.99 -4.39 7.61
CA ALA A 308 -6.45 -5.00 6.37
C ALA A 308 -6.17 -4.08 5.18
N VAL A 309 -5.01 -4.26 4.54
CA VAL A 309 -4.54 -3.42 3.42
C VAL A 309 -4.90 -4.05 2.09
N TYR A 310 -5.72 -3.34 1.30
CA TYR A 310 -6.30 -3.85 0.05
C TYR A 310 -5.69 -3.27 -1.22
N SER A 311 -5.18 -2.05 -1.16
CA SER A 311 -4.62 -1.37 -2.32
C SER A 311 -3.40 -0.54 -1.96
N LEU A 312 -2.39 -0.55 -2.81
CA LEU A 312 -1.18 0.25 -2.72
C LEU A 312 -0.99 0.98 -4.05
N CYS A 313 -0.64 2.26 -4.00
CA CYS A 313 -0.34 3.04 -5.19
C CYS A 313 0.80 4.01 -4.89
N LYS A 314 1.87 3.97 -5.69
CA LYS A 314 2.94 4.96 -5.64
C LYS A 314 2.58 6.10 -6.58
N ASP A 315 2.57 7.33 -6.07
CA ASP A 315 2.35 8.50 -6.91
C ASP A 315 3.62 8.92 -7.67
N ARG A 316 3.50 9.90 -8.56
CA ARG A 316 4.61 10.38 -9.39
C ARG A 316 5.66 11.13 -8.60
N GLU A 317 5.28 11.71 -7.47
CA GLU A 317 6.16 12.39 -6.52
C GLU A 317 6.92 11.40 -5.64
N GLY A 318 6.58 10.10 -5.73
CA GLY A 318 7.18 9.01 -4.96
C GLY A 318 6.52 8.77 -3.61
N GLY A 319 5.42 9.44 -3.31
CA GLY A 319 4.58 9.15 -2.14
C GLY A 319 3.85 7.82 -2.30
N LEU A 320 3.49 7.19 -1.18
CA LEU A 320 2.77 5.93 -1.16
C LEU A 320 1.38 6.09 -0.57
N TRP A 321 0.38 5.73 -1.34
CA TRP A 321 -1.03 5.71 -0.97
C TRP A 321 -1.46 4.29 -0.65
N ILE A 322 -2.11 4.11 0.49
CA ILE A 322 -2.49 2.82 1.05
C ILE A 322 -3.96 2.84 1.38
N GLY A 323 -4.72 1.99 0.70
CA GLY A 323 -6.14 1.81 0.96
C GLY A 323 -6.39 0.61 1.89
N SER A 324 -7.14 0.86 2.95
CA SER A 324 -7.50 -0.17 3.93
C SER A 324 -9.00 -0.53 3.89
N PHE A 325 -9.36 -1.58 4.61
CA PHE A 325 -10.74 -2.07 4.60
C PHE A 325 -11.67 -1.25 5.52
N PHE A 326 -11.19 -0.79 6.68
CA PHE A 326 -11.99 -0.02 7.62
C PHE A 326 -11.42 1.36 7.96
N GLY A 327 -10.14 1.59 7.68
CA GLY A 327 -9.40 2.75 8.14
C GLY A 327 -9.24 3.88 7.12
N GLY A 328 -9.87 3.80 5.94
CA GLY A 328 -9.71 4.80 4.90
C GLY A 328 -8.36 4.70 4.19
N ILE A 329 -7.72 5.84 4.01
CA ILE A 329 -6.47 6.02 3.29
C ILE A 329 -5.36 6.35 4.26
N ASN A 330 -4.18 5.75 4.06
CA ASN A 330 -2.93 6.19 4.69
C ASN A 330 -2.00 6.70 3.59
N TYR A 331 -1.35 7.82 3.83
CA TYR A 331 -0.40 8.41 2.91
C TYR A 331 0.97 8.53 3.56
N LEU A 332 1.98 8.02 2.87
CA LEU A 332 3.38 8.17 3.24
C LEU A 332 4.06 9.06 2.21
N PRO A 333 4.40 10.33 2.54
CA PRO A 333 5.11 11.20 1.62
C PRO A 333 6.54 10.69 1.35
N GLN A 334 7.06 10.88 0.14
CA GLN A 334 8.42 10.49 -0.21
C GLN A 334 9.48 11.20 0.63
N ARG A 335 9.22 12.46 0.97
CA ARG A 335 10.13 13.23 1.82
C ARG A 335 9.81 12.93 3.26
N ASN A 336 10.77 12.32 3.95
CA ASN A 336 10.74 12.28 5.40
C ASN A 336 10.77 13.71 5.91
N SER A 337 9.96 13.99 6.91
CA SER A 337 10.04 15.25 7.63
C SER A 337 11.46 15.40 8.20
N ASP A 338 12.10 16.55 8.03
CA ASP A 338 13.35 16.88 8.71
C ASP A 338 13.16 17.02 10.24
N PHE A 339 11.93 16.80 10.70
CA PHE A 339 11.53 16.86 12.10
C PHE A 339 11.24 15.47 12.64
N GLU A 340 11.89 15.11 13.74
CA GLU A 340 11.47 13.98 14.55
C GLU A 340 10.22 14.34 15.36
N LYS A 341 9.26 13.40 15.40
CA LYS A 341 8.01 13.57 16.12
C LYS A 341 8.03 12.70 17.37
N TYR A 342 7.82 13.32 18.52
CA TYR A 342 7.70 12.65 19.81
C TYR A 342 6.27 12.76 20.32
N TYR A 343 5.68 11.64 20.67
CA TYR A 343 4.28 11.55 21.11
C TYR A 343 4.10 10.45 22.16
N HIS A 344 2.93 10.40 22.76
CA HIS A 344 2.58 9.35 23.72
C HIS A 344 2.51 7.99 23.05
N THR A 345 3.25 7.00 23.60
CA THR A 345 3.20 5.59 23.21
C THR A 345 3.10 4.71 24.47
N ASP A 346 3.04 3.39 24.30
CA ASP A 346 3.09 2.40 25.41
C ASP A 346 4.44 2.32 26.10
N ASP A 347 5.49 2.90 25.50
CA ASP A 347 6.81 2.95 26.12
C ASP A 347 6.77 3.90 27.31
N PRO A 348 7.11 3.44 28.54
CA PRO A 348 7.19 4.30 29.71
C PRO A 348 8.22 5.41 29.59
N HIS A 349 9.15 5.32 28.63
CA HIS A 349 10.13 6.36 28.30
C HIS A 349 9.64 7.30 27.18
N SER A 350 8.40 7.18 26.72
CA SER A 350 7.77 8.16 25.83
C SER A 350 7.17 9.32 26.63
N LEU A 351 6.87 10.43 25.95
CA LEU A 351 6.14 11.54 26.54
C LEU A 351 4.70 11.09 26.84
N GLN A 352 4.30 11.09 28.12
CA GLN A 352 2.96 10.66 28.50
C GLN A 352 1.90 11.78 28.36
N GLY A 353 2.34 13.05 28.36
CA GLY A 353 1.47 14.21 28.11
C GLY A 353 1.12 14.39 26.64
N ARG A 354 -0.11 14.83 26.36
CA ARG A 354 -0.60 15.10 25.00
C ARG A 354 -0.44 16.53 24.55
N ARG A 355 -0.24 17.46 25.50
CA ARG A 355 -0.15 18.88 25.26
C ARG A 355 1.11 19.45 25.89
N VAL A 356 2.12 19.68 25.06
CA VAL A 356 3.33 20.39 25.50
C VAL A 356 3.02 21.89 25.57
N ARG A 357 3.30 22.49 26.72
CA ARG A 357 3.12 23.93 26.96
C ARG A 357 4.45 24.68 26.84
N GLU A 358 5.49 24.16 27.49
CA GLU A 358 6.77 24.82 27.61
C GLU A 358 7.91 23.84 27.40
N ILE A 359 9.00 24.36 26.81
CA ILE A 359 10.26 23.66 26.64
C ILE A 359 11.37 24.59 27.11
N CYS A 360 12.19 24.13 28.04
CA CYS A 360 13.28 24.90 28.60
C CYS A 360 14.59 24.08 28.56
N PRO A 361 15.69 24.61 28.01
CA PRO A 361 16.98 23.94 28.07
C PRO A 361 17.48 23.80 29.50
N GLY A 362 17.95 22.61 29.89
CA GLY A 362 18.63 22.36 31.14
C GLY A 362 20.13 22.62 31.03
N SER A 363 20.82 22.82 32.17
CA SER A 363 22.26 23.05 32.24
C SER A 363 23.09 21.80 31.83
N ASP A 364 22.47 20.61 31.84
CA ASP A 364 23.09 19.32 31.52
C ASP A 364 22.90 18.87 30.05
N GLY A 365 22.35 19.75 29.20
CA GLY A 365 22.10 19.46 27.78
C GLY A 365 20.79 18.72 27.50
N ARG A 366 20.02 18.37 28.52
CA ARG A 366 18.65 17.88 28.39
C ARG A 366 17.65 19.02 28.26
N LEU A 367 16.46 18.71 27.80
CA LEU A 367 15.35 19.66 27.76
C LEU A 367 14.34 19.35 28.88
N TRP A 368 13.85 20.37 29.55
CA TRP A 368 12.70 20.28 30.42
C TRP A 368 11.43 20.50 29.61
N ILE A 369 10.46 19.60 29.75
CA ILE A 369 9.19 19.63 29.00
C ILE A 369 8.04 19.73 29.97
N GLY A 370 7.37 20.88 29.96
CA GLY A 370 6.16 21.11 30.72
C GLY A 370 4.92 20.73 29.92
N THR A 371 4.04 19.91 30.51
CA THR A 371 2.79 19.48 29.88
C THR A 371 1.58 20.06 30.63
N GLU A 372 0.43 20.14 29.91
CA GLU A 372 -0.83 20.60 30.51
C GLU A 372 -1.54 19.50 31.30
N ASP A 373 -1.24 18.23 31.03
CA ASP A 373 -2.04 17.08 31.47
C ASP A 373 -1.24 15.96 32.17
N ALA A 374 0.09 16.03 32.17
CA ALA A 374 0.92 14.96 32.70
C ALA A 374 2.15 15.42 33.51
N GLY A 375 2.26 16.71 33.83
CA GLY A 375 3.32 17.26 34.66
C GLY A 375 4.62 17.57 33.91
N LEU A 376 5.77 17.36 34.54
CA LEU A 376 7.08 17.76 34.08
C LEU A 376 7.93 16.56 33.66
N TYR A 377 8.58 16.67 32.51
CA TYR A 377 9.48 15.66 31.92
C TYR A 377 10.85 16.24 31.63
N THR A 378 11.84 15.38 31.59
CA THR A 378 13.11 15.64 30.92
C THR A 378 13.17 14.90 29.60
N PHE A 379 13.75 15.50 28.59
CA PHE A 379 14.03 14.88 27.29
C PHE A 379 15.52 14.88 27.03
N ASP A 380 16.06 13.73 26.70
CA ASP A 380 17.47 13.58 26.33
C ASP A 380 17.56 13.53 24.79
N PRO A 381 18.08 14.60 24.13
CA PRO A 381 18.22 14.64 22.68
C PRO A 381 19.17 13.58 22.10
N ALA A 382 20.11 13.07 22.90
CA ALA A 382 21.07 12.07 22.41
C ALA A 382 20.47 10.66 22.31
N THR A 383 19.48 10.36 23.15
CA THR A 383 18.81 9.04 23.19
C THR A 383 17.37 9.07 22.70
N GLY A 384 16.77 10.26 22.54
CA GLY A 384 15.35 10.44 22.20
C GLY A 384 14.39 10.03 23.32
N SER A 385 14.87 9.80 24.54
CA SER A 385 14.07 9.27 25.64
C SER A 385 13.56 10.35 26.59
N PHE A 386 12.36 10.11 27.15
CA PHE A 386 11.76 10.96 28.17
C PHE A 386 11.88 10.34 29.55
N GLY A 387 12.15 11.19 30.53
CA GLY A 387 12.14 10.85 31.95
C GLY A 387 11.06 11.65 32.68
N PHE A 388 10.15 10.98 33.40
CA PHE A 388 9.17 11.66 34.22
C PHE A 388 9.82 12.22 35.47
N PHE A 389 9.60 13.50 35.77
CA PHE A 389 10.07 14.15 36.99
C PHE A 389 9.07 13.86 38.11
N ALA A 390 9.37 12.83 38.90
CA ALA A 390 8.46 12.30 39.95
C ALA A 390 7.94 13.35 40.95
N PRO A 391 8.70 14.38 41.38
CA PRO A 391 8.15 15.43 42.26
C PRO A 391 6.97 16.20 41.61
N SER A 392 6.81 16.18 40.31
CA SER A 392 5.68 16.84 39.62
C SER A 392 4.36 16.07 39.69
N ARG A 393 4.29 14.94 40.36
CA ARG A 393 3.03 14.17 40.54
C ARG A 393 1.93 14.96 41.25
N GLU A 394 2.28 15.97 42.01
CA GLU A 394 1.31 16.81 42.74
C GLU A 394 0.71 17.90 41.86
N PHE A 395 1.30 18.16 40.66
CA PHE A 395 0.80 19.11 39.67
C PHE A 395 0.91 18.54 38.27
N SER A 396 -0.21 18.41 37.62
CA SER A 396 -0.25 17.86 36.24
C SER A 396 -0.16 18.93 35.17
N ASN A 397 -0.36 20.19 35.50
CA ASN A 397 -0.45 21.32 34.59
C ASN A 397 0.71 22.29 34.80
N VAL A 398 1.61 22.36 33.82
CA VAL A 398 2.78 23.24 33.85
C VAL A 398 2.55 24.37 32.84
N HIS A 399 2.52 25.62 33.31
CA HIS A 399 2.27 26.80 32.49
C HIS A 399 3.51 27.54 32.06
N GLY A 400 4.60 27.45 32.82
CA GLY A 400 5.84 28.14 32.50
C GLY A 400 7.05 27.46 33.12
N LEU A 401 8.19 27.51 32.43
CA LEU A 401 9.48 27.02 32.85
C LEU A 401 10.54 28.09 32.67
N LEU A 402 11.38 28.27 33.67
CA LEU A 402 12.53 29.19 33.60
C LEU A 402 13.72 28.58 34.34
N MET A 403 14.85 28.49 33.64
CA MET A 403 16.13 28.15 34.27
C MET A 403 16.82 29.43 34.79
N ASP A 404 17.22 29.41 36.05
CA ASP A 404 18.04 30.46 36.68
C ASP A 404 19.28 29.78 37.29
N GLY A 405 20.37 29.76 36.54
CA GLY A 405 21.53 28.95 36.89
C GLY A 405 21.20 27.47 36.84
N ASP A 406 21.30 26.77 37.97
CA ASP A 406 20.97 25.35 38.15
C ASP A 406 19.55 25.13 38.72
N ASP A 407 18.83 26.19 39.01
CA ASP A 407 17.48 26.13 39.55
C ASP A 407 16.43 26.22 38.44
N LEU A 408 15.44 25.30 38.46
CA LEU A 408 14.30 25.31 37.54
C LEU A 408 13.07 25.88 38.25
N TRP A 409 12.59 27.00 37.81
CA TRP A 409 11.33 27.61 38.24
C TRP A 409 10.18 27.07 37.39
N VAL A 410 9.13 26.61 38.09
CA VAL A 410 7.95 25.97 37.46
C VAL A 410 6.69 26.68 37.92
N SER A 411 5.81 27.04 37.02
CA SER A 411 4.52 27.69 37.35
C SER A 411 3.32 26.95 36.78
#